data_8447b566b02b89676ca6ab053e98b2bd
#
_entry.id   8447b566b02b89676ca6ab053e98b2bd
#
_cell.length_a   1.000
_cell.length_b   1.000
_cell.length_c   1.000
_cell.angle_alpha   90.00
_cell.angle_beta   90.00
_cell.angle_gamma   90.00
#
_symmetry.space_group_name_H-M   'P 1'
#
loop_
_entity.id
_entity.type
_entity.pdbx_description
1 polymer ?
#
loop_
_entity_poly.entity_id
_entity_poly.type
_entity_poly.pdbx_seq_one_letter_code
_entity_poly.pdbx_strand_id
1 'polypeptide(L)'
;MIPAAKLVDALAAPLFVSWQLTRDCDLCCLHCCTESAPGKRLPDELDAGEAMRVVDEIVRNEVPYVMLCGGEPLVVPHFFAVAEALGRAGVQLKVETNGQRLDDATVERLARLPIRSIQISLDGDTEETYGRQRPGGSLARAHAACRRVTAAALPLEVTFAPTRINIEELPAVLERAKALGAFRFNTGKLMRVGTAARRWGSLEPTPEQYRRFRETLDRHSAIEETMELCYIPFDMAEGLRRSVADPPATLLVLPNGWVKVAAALPHVCADLRATGLAEAWMAYRQAWHDDALVATAAQAIADDSRHAGATRWHMMTLATH
;
A
#
# COMPACT_ATOMS: atom_id res chain seq x y z
N MET A 1 -28.19 13.26 -18.66
CA MET A 1 -26.79 13.42 -19.03
C MET A 1 -26.16 12.05 -18.92
N ILE A 2 -25.63 11.46 -20.00
CA ILE A 2 -24.87 10.22 -19.93
C ILE A 2 -23.60 10.57 -19.16
N PRO A 3 -23.26 9.87 -18.03
CA PRO A 3 -22.01 10.10 -17.34
C PRO A 3 -20.86 9.91 -18.32
N ALA A 4 -19.84 10.78 -18.25
CA ALA A 4 -18.64 10.59 -19.05
C ALA A 4 -18.05 9.19 -18.73
N ALA A 5 -17.72 8.42 -19.76
CA ALA A 5 -17.09 7.11 -19.58
C ALA A 5 -15.78 7.28 -18.80
N LYS A 6 -15.61 6.52 -17.72
CA LYS A 6 -14.38 6.51 -16.92
C LYS A 6 -13.33 5.67 -17.64
N LEU A 7 -12.04 6.04 -17.51
CA LEU A 7 -10.96 5.31 -18.19
C LEU A 7 -10.98 3.80 -17.89
N VAL A 8 -11.29 3.44 -16.65
CA VAL A 8 -11.37 2.02 -16.23
C VAL A 8 -12.45 1.23 -16.96
N ASP A 9 -13.50 1.89 -17.50
CA ASP A 9 -14.58 1.21 -18.22
C ASP A 9 -14.11 0.63 -19.56
N ALA A 10 -13.00 1.14 -20.12
CA ALA A 10 -12.40 0.64 -21.34
C ALA A 10 -11.43 -0.55 -21.12
N LEU A 11 -11.08 -0.87 -19.87
CA LEU A 11 -10.11 -1.92 -19.56
C LEU A 11 -10.81 -3.26 -19.30
N ALA A 12 -10.32 -4.32 -19.94
CA ALA A 12 -10.82 -5.69 -19.74
C ALA A 12 -10.42 -6.26 -18.36
N ALA A 13 -9.29 -5.82 -17.80
CA ALA A 13 -8.76 -6.25 -16.52
C ALA A 13 -8.04 -5.09 -15.83
N PRO A 14 -7.76 -5.19 -14.51
CA PRO A 14 -6.95 -4.19 -13.82
C PRO A 14 -5.52 -4.20 -14.34
N LEU A 15 -4.89 -3.03 -14.39
CA LEU A 15 -3.47 -2.90 -14.73
C LEU A 15 -2.57 -3.24 -13.53
N PHE A 16 -3.13 -3.23 -12.33
CA PHE A 16 -2.40 -3.40 -11.10
C PHE A 16 -3.26 -4.07 -10.03
N VAL A 17 -2.69 -5.05 -9.33
CA VAL A 17 -3.29 -5.62 -8.13
C VAL A 17 -2.41 -5.30 -6.93
N SER A 18 -2.95 -4.57 -5.96
CA SER A 18 -2.36 -4.38 -4.65
C SER A 18 -2.94 -5.44 -3.71
N TRP A 19 -2.13 -6.44 -3.35
CA TRP A 19 -2.59 -7.59 -2.59
C TRP A 19 -2.01 -7.59 -1.18
N GLN A 20 -2.88 -7.35 -0.20
CA GLN A 20 -2.57 -7.55 1.21
C GLN A 20 -2.64 -9.05 1.53
N LEU A 21 -1.49 -9.69 1.74
CA LEU A 21 -1.45 -11.13 2.01
C LEU A 21 -1.89 -11.50 3.43
N THR A 22 -1.74 -10.57 4.38
CA THR A 22 -2.08 -10.79 5.79
C THR A 22 -2.28 -9.48 6.54
N ARG A 23 -2.99 -9.52 7.68
CA ARG A 23 -2.94 -8.48 8.71
C ARG A 23 -1.95 -8.79 9.84
N ASP A 24 -1.32 -9.97 9.83
CA ASP A 24 -0.22 -10.22 10.76
C ASP A 24 1.01 -9.41 10.40
N CYS A 25 1.74 -8.97 11.40
CA CYS A 25 2.95 -8.17 11.23
C CYS A 25 3.84 -8.38 12.47
N ASP A 26 5.13 -8.31 12.29
CA ASP A 26 6.08 -8.35 13.41
C ASP A 26 6.29 -6.97 14.07
N LEU A 27 5.63 -5.91 13.59
CA LEU A 27 5.67 -4.55 14.14
C LEU A 27 4.30 -4.04 14.58
N CYS A 28 4.28 -3.06 15.50
CA CYS A 28 3.09 -2.38 16.02
C CYS A 28 3.08 -0.88 15.66
N CYS A 29 3.23 -0.55 14.38
CA CYS A 29 3.36 0.84 13.92
C CYS A 29 2.20 1.72 14.37
N LEU A 30 2.50 2.90 14.91
CA LEU A 30 1.49 3.84 15.42
C LEU A 30 0.59 4.41 14.32
N HIS A 31 1.12 4.51 13.09
CA HIS A 31 0.46 5.07 11.92
C HIS A 31 -0.09 4.00 10.94
N CYS A 32 -0.12 2.72 11.34
CA CYS A 32 -0.53 1.63 10.45
C CYS A 32 -1.95 1.84 9.90
N CYS A 33 -2.07 1.94 8.56
CA CYS A 33 -3.35 2.14 7.88
C CYS A 33 -4.19 0.86 7.78
N THR A 34 -3.57 -0.33 7.93
CA THR A 34 -4.22 -1.64 7.84
C THR A 34 -4.55 -2.26 9.20
N GLU A 35 -4.18 -1.60 10.32
CA GLU A 35 -4.33 -2.11 11.69
C GLU A 35 -3.56 -3.41 11.96
N SER A 36 -2.48 -3.61 11.22
CA SER A 36 -1.65 -4.79 11.34
C SER A 36 -0.75 -4.71 12.58
N ALA A 37 -0.55 -5.85 13.23
CA ALA A 37 0.35 -6.02 14.38
C ALA A 37 0.53 -7.52 14.65
N PRO A 38 1.45 -7.93 15.56
CA PRO A 38 1.58 -9.33 15.96
C PRO A 38 0.27 -9.92 16.45
N GLY A 39 -0.08 -11.08 15.90
CA GLY A 39 -1.31 -11.81 16.23
C GLY A 39 -2.60 -11.18 15.71
N LYS A 40 -2.51 -10.25 14.75
CA LYS A 40 -3.68 -9.60 14.09
C LYS A 40 -4.11 -10.31 12.81
N ARG A 41 -3.58 -11.47 12.53
CA ARG A 41 -4.07 -12.32 11.45
C ARG A 41 -5.59 -12.46 11.53
N LEU A 42 -6.28 -12.30 10.41
CA LEU A 42 -7.73 -12.52 10.35
C LEU A 42 -8.00 -14.04 10.41
N PRO A 43 -9.11 -14.47 11.02
CA PRO A 43 -9.46 -15.88 11.08
C PRO A 43 -9.79 -16.49 9.71
N ASP A 44 -10.16 -15.64 8.75
CA ASP A 44 -10.59 -15.96 7.40
C ASP A 44 -9.58 -15.49 6.33
N GLU A 45 -8.29 -15.31 6.66
CA GLU A 45 -7.26 -15.04 5.63
C GLU A 45 -7.13 -16.23 4.68
N LEU A 46 -6.84 -15.92 3.41
CA LEU A 46 -6.61 -16.93 2.37
C LEU A 46 -5.54 -17.93 2.82
N ASP A 47 -5.83 -19.20 2.71
CA ASP A 47 -4.83 -20.25 2.84
C ASP A 47 -3.96 -20.35 1.57
N ALA A 48 -2.95 -21.25 1.59
CA ALA A 48 -2.04 -21.40 0.46
C ALA A 48 -2.76 -21.84 -0.84
N GLY A 49 -3.75 -22.71 -0.73
CA GLY A 49 -4.52 -23.18 -1.89
C GLY A 49 -5.43 -22.10 -2.46
N GLU A 50 -6.07 -21.33 -1.58
CA GLU A 50 -6.89 -20.17 -1.93
C GLU A 50 -6.05 -19.06 -2.57
N ALA A 51 -4.89 -18.76 -1.98
CA ALA A 51 -3.95 -17.79 -2.55
C ALA A 51 -3.47 -18.20 -3.95
N MET A 52 -3.22 -19.50 -4.18
CA MET A 52 -2.85 -19.99 -5.50
C MET A 52 -3.99 -19.86 -6.52
N ARG A 53 -5.26 -20.02 -6.12
CA ARG A 53 -6.39 -19.74 -7.03
C ARG A 53 -6.46 -18.25 -7.42
N VAL A 54 -6.16 -17.34 -6.49
CA VAL A 54 -6.05 -15.90 -6.82
C VAL A 54 -4.89 -15.65 -7.79
N VAL A 55 -3.75 -16.33 -7.64
CA VAL A 55 -2.64 -16.28 -8.61
C VAL A 55 -3.11 -16.73 -9.99
N ASP A 56 -3.82 -17.85 -10.09
CA ASP A 56 -4.33 -18.37 -11.36
C ASP A 56 -5.29 -17.37 -12.05
N GLU A 57 -6.12 -16.69 -11.24
CA GLU A 57 -7.02 -15.64 -11.75
C GLU A 57 -6.25 -14.40 -12.24
N ILE A 58 -5.22 -13.96 -11.52
CA ILE A 58 -4.34 -12.85 -11.93
C ILE A 58 -3.67 -13.17 -13.28
N VAL A 59 -3.12 -14.38 -13.40
CA VAL A 59 -2.43 -14.84 -14.60
C VAL A 59 -3.41 -14.99 -15.78
N ARG A 60 -4.57 -15.62 -15.56
CA ARG A 60 -5.60 -15.82 -16.60
C ARG A 60 -6.12 -14.50 -17.17
N ASN A 61 -6.20 -13.47 -16.34
CA ASN A 61 -6.66 -12.15 -16.75
C ASN A 61 -5.51 -11.22 -17.21
N GLU A 62 -4.30 -11.77 -17.39
CA GLU A 62 -3.14 -11.06 -17.95
C GLU A 62 -2.80 -9.77 -17.17
N VAL A 63 -2.99 -9.77 -15.84
CA VAL A 63 -2.62 -8.62 -15.01
C VAL A 63 -1.11 -8.43 -15.03
N PRO A 64 -0.59 -7.30 -15.53
CA PRO A 64 0.83 -7.16 -15.77
C PRO A 64 1.65 -6.92 -14.51
N TYR A 65 1.02 -6.44 -13.43
CA TYR A 65 1.75 -5.94 -12.26
C TYR A 65 1.02 -6.25 -10.94
N VAL A 66 1.74 -6.83 -9.98
CA VAL A 66 1.23 -7.14 -8.63
C VAL A 66 2.14 -6.57 -7.57
N MET A 67 1.57 -5.89 -6.59
CA MET A 67 2.22 -5.50 -5.36
C MET A 67 1.84 -6.47 -4.25
N LEU A 68 2.81 -7.16 -3.69
CA LEU A 68 2.67 -8.01 -2.52
C LEU A 68 2.98 -7.19 -1.27
N CYS A 69 1.96 -6.98 -0.46
CA CYS A 69 2.03 -6.18 0.75
C CYS A 69 1.18 -6.82 1.87
N GLY A 70 0.83 -6.05 2.90
CA GLY A 70 -0.07 -6.52 3.94
C GLY A 70 0.18 -5.86 5.28
N GLY A 71 0.24 -6.65 6.36
CA GLY A 71 0.98 -6.32 7.55
C GLY A 71 2.47 -6.40 7.23
N GLU A 72 3.03 -7.59 7.37
CA GLU A 72 4.34 -7.89 6.79
C GLU A 72 4.20 -9.11 5.86
N PRO A 73 4.38 -8.96 4.55
CA PRO A 73 4.17 -10.07 3.63
C PRO A 73 5.14 -11.24 3.86
N LEU A 74 6.35 -10.98 4.37
CA LEU A 74 7.37 -11.99 4.62
C LEU A 74 7.10 -12.86 5.87
N VAL A 75 6.04 -12.58 6.65
CA VAL A 75 5.59 -13.51 7.72
C VAL A 75 4.68 -14.60 7.17
N VAL A 76 4.14 -14.44 5.95
CA VAL A 76 3.21 -15.37 5.34
C VAL A 76 3.95 -16.61 4.84
N PRO A 77 3.62 -17.83 5.31
CA PRO A 77 4.37 -19.03 4.93
C PRO A 77 4.39 -19.33 3.43
N HIS A 78 3.31 -18.98 2.74
CA HIS A 78 3.17 -19.19 1.28
C HIS A 78 3.56 -17.98 0.43
N PHE A 79 4.18 -16.93 1.01
CA PHE A 79 4.62 -15.74 0.28
C PHE A 79 5.42 -16.08 -0.98
N PHE A 80 6.45 -16.91 -0.83
CA PHE A 80 7.29 -17.27 -1.96
C PHE A 80 6.60 -18.17 -2.97
N ALA A 81 5.68 -19.03 -2.56
CA ALA A 81 4.90 -19.84 -3.49
C ALA A 81 4.06 -18.94 -4.42
N VAL A 82 3.42 -17.90 -3.86
CA VAL A 82 2.68 -16.87 -4.59
C VAL A 82 3.61 -16.07 -5.51
N ALA A 83 4.69 -15.51 -4.96
CA ALA A 83 5.62 -14.65 -5.71
C ALA A 83 6.30 -15.40 -6.88
N GLU A 84 6.73 -16.65 -6.65
CA GLU A 84 7.37 -17.49 -7.67
C GLU A 84 6.37 -17.92 -8.77
N ALA A 85 5.12 -18.20 -8.42
CA ALA A 85 4.09 -18.54 -9.39
C ALA A 85 3.75 -17.35 -10.30
N LEU A 86 3.52 -16.17 -9.72
CA LEU A 86 3.33 -14.94 -10.49
C LEU A 86 4.53 -14.62 -11.38
N GLY A 87 5.75 -14.73 -10.83
CA GLY A 87 6.99 -14.47 -11.57
C GLY A 87 7.22 -15.42 -12.74
N ARG A 88 6.92 -16.72 -12.58
CA ARG A 88 6.99 -17.71 -13.69
C ARG A 88 6.01 -17.40 -14.82
N ALA A 89 4.88 -16.77 -14.50
CA ALA A 89 3.90 -16.33 -15.48
C ALA A 89 4.25 -14.96 -16.12
N GLY A 90 5.39 -14.34 -15.76
CA GLY A 90 5.83 -13.07 -16.34
C GLY A 90 5.24 -11.82 -15.65
N VAL A 91 4.48 -11.99 -14.57
CA VAL A 91 3.91 -10.87 -13.82
C VAL A 91 5.02 -10.12 -13.09
N GLN A 92 5.08 -8.81 -13.28
CA GLN A 92 6.05 -7.94 -12.60
C GLN A 92 5.65 -7.74 -11.14
N LEU A 93 6.62 -7.81 -10.22
CA LEU A 93 6.35 -7.78 -8.79
C LEU A 93 6.92 -6.53 -8.12
N LYS A 94 6.13 -5.94 -7.23
CA LYS A 94 6.59 -5.03 -6.18
C LYS A 94 6.39 -5.71 -4.82
N VAL A 95 7.35 -5.56 -3.91
CA VAL A 95 7.22 -6.03 -2.53
C VAL A 95 7.29 -4.82 -1.60
N GLU A 96 6.29 -4.65 -0.75
CA GLU A 96 6.30 -3.64 0.31
C GLU A 96 6.52 -4.33 1.66
N THR A 97 7.60 -3.97 2.35
CA THR A 97 8.03 -4.61 3.59
C THR A 97 8.57 -3.60 4.60
N ASN A 98 8.53 -3.96 5.87
CA ASN A 98 9.21 -3.19 6.92
C ASN A 98 10.72 -3.47 6.99
N GLY A 99 11.23 -4.43 6.21
CA GLY A 99 12.64 -4.78 6.10
C GLY A 99 13.21 -5.63 7.24
N GLN A 100 12.44 -5.94 8.29
CA GLN A 100 12.98 -6.66 9.46
C GLN A 100 13.32 -8.13 9.16
N ARG A 101 12.76 -8.70 8.08
CA ARG A 101 12.93 -10.09 7.64
C ARG A 101 13.70 -10.26 6.33
N LEU A 102 14.26 -9.19 5.79
CA LEU A 102 15.10 -9.25 4.58
C LEU A 102 16.54 -9.65 4.95
N ASP A 103 16.74 -10.93 5.20
CA ASP A 103 18.05 -11.54 5.29
C ASP A 103 18.64 -11.89 3.91
N ASP A 104 19.87 -12.37 3.87
CA ASP A 104 20.58 -12.65 2.62
C ASP A 104 19.87 -13.73 1.80
N ALA A 105 19.35 -14.79 2.46
CA ALA A 105 18.63 -15.88 1.80
C ALA A 105 17.29 -15.40 1.17
N THR A 106 16.57 -14.53 1.87
CA THR A 106 15.33 -13.91 1.39
C THR A 106 15.60 -13.04 0.17
N VAL A 107 16.64 -12.19 0.23
CA VAL A 107 17.00 -11.30 -0.88
C VAL A 107 17.49 -12.11 -2.08
N GLU A 108 18.28 -13.16 -1.88
CA GLU A 108 18.73 -14.07 -2.95
C GLU A 108 17.53 -14.73 -3.67
N ARG A 109 16.50 -15.16 -2.93
CA ARG A 109 15.28 -15.70 -3.55
C ARG A 109 14.52 -14.64 -4.35
N LEU A 110 14.37 -13.43 -3.80
CA LEU A 110 13.71 -12.32 -4.50
C LEU A 110 14.46 -11.93 -5.78
N ALA A 111 15.80 -11.97 -5.78
CA ALA A 111 16.60 -11.63 -6.95
C ALA A 111 16.42 -12.57 -8.16
N ARG A 112 15.80 -13.73 -7.95
CA ARG A 112 15.44 -14.67 -9.03
C ARG A 112 14.09 -14.41 -9.66
N LEU A 113 13.33 -13.43 -9.14
CA LEU A 113 11.98 -13.09 -9.57
C LEU A 113 11.99 -11.78 -10.39
N PRO A 114 10.98 -11.52 -11.22
CA PRO A 114 10.85 -10.26 -11.96
C PRO A 114 10.45 -9.11 -11.02
N ILE A 115 11.33 -8.78 -10.07
CA ILE A 115 11.12 -7.71 -9.10
C ILE A 115 11.32 -6.36 -9.79
N ARG A 116 10.25 -5.58 -9.84
CA ARG A 116 10.27 -4.20 -10.32
C ARG A 116 10.78 -3.24 -9.24
N SER A 117 10.44 -3.49 -7.98
CA SER A 117 10.99 -2.76 -6.84
C SER A 117 10.72 -3.49 -5.51
N ILE A 118 11.59 -3.22 -4.54
CA ILE A 118 11.37 -3.54 -3.12
C ILE A 118 11.26 -2.21 -2.38
N GLN A 119 10.10 -1.95 -1.79
CA GLN A 119 9.85 -0.76 -1.01
C GLN A 119 10.04 -1.06 0.48
N ILE A 120 10.99 -0.36 1.09
CA ILE A 120 11.30 -0.49 2.52
C ILE A 120 10.89 0.78 3.26
N SER A 121 10.25 0.60 4.41
CA SER A 121 9.78 1.71 5.23
C SER A 121 10.89 2.26 6.12
N LEU A 122 11.21 3.56 6.00
CA LEU A 122 12.17 4.27 6.84
C LEU A 122 11.50 5.51 7.45
N ASP A 123 10.89 5.35 8.63
CA ASP A 123 10.14 6.42 9.32
C ASP A 123 10.94 7.11 10.42
N GLY A 124 12.22 7.26 10.24
CA GLY A 124 13.12 7.99 11.14
C GLY A 124 14.58 7.81 10.74
N ASP A 125 15.45 8.74 11.17
CA ASP A 125 16.90 8.68 11.00
C ASP A 125 17.63 8.23 12.26
N THR A 126 16.92 8.16 13.41
CA THR A 126 17.44 7.65 14.68
C THR A 126 16.69 6.40 15.14
N GLU A 127 17.36 5.48 15.87
CA GLU A 127 16.70 4.31 16.48
C GLU A 127 15.57 4.74 17.43
N GLU A 128 15.73 5.85 18.12
CA GLU A 128 14.71 6.37 19.04
C GLU A 128 13.43 6.75 18.28
N THR A 129 13.53 7.60 17.27
CA THR A 129 12.38 8.05 16.46
C THR A 129 11.77 6.90 15.69
N TYR A 130 12.60 6.08 15.05
CA TYR A 130 12.12 4.91 14.30
C TYR A 130 11.40 3.92 15.22
N GLY A 131 11.98 3.54 16.35
CA GLY A 131 11.38 2.60 17.32
C GLY A 131 10.12 3.17 17.98
N ARG A 132 10.05 4.47 18.21
CA ARG A 132 8.85 5.15 18.69
C ARG A 132 7.72 5.12 17.65
N GLN A 133 8.03 5.34 16.38
CA GLN A 133 7.07 5.31 15.28
C GLN A 133 6.65 3.88 14.93
N ARG A 134 7.59 2.93 14.99
CA ARG A 134 7.46 1.52 14.64
C ARG A 134 7.87 0.59 15.79
N PRO A 135 7.07 0.52 16.88
CA PRO A 135 7.40 -0.34 18.01
C PRO A 135 7.63 -1.79 17.58
N GLY A 136 8.74 -2.37 18.06
CA GLY A 136 9.23 -3.69 17.68
C GLY A 136 10.23 -3.68 16.52
N GLY A 137 10.37 -2.55 15.80
CA GLY A 137 11.31 -2.39 14.70
C GLY A 137 12.70 -1.95 15.15
N SER A 138 13.69 -2.21 14.30
CA SER A 138 15.07 -1.72 14.40
C SER A 138 15.47 -1.00 13.12
N LEU A 139 15.90 0.24 13.24
CA LEU A 139 16.40 1.04 12.13
C LEU A 139 17.66 0.42 11.54
N ALA A 140 18.54 -0.13 12.39
CA ALA A 140 19.75 -0.82 11.95
C ALA A 140 19.42 -2.01 11.03
N ARG A 141 18.37 -2.79 11.35
CA ARG A 141 17.89 -3.89 10.49
C ARG A 141 17.31 -3.36 9.18
N ALA A 142 16.49 -2.31 9.21
CA ALA A 142 15.93 -1.69 8.02
C ALA A 142 17.03 -1.15 7.09
N HIS A 143 18.06 -0.49 7.62
CA HIS A 143 19.23 -0.07 6.85
C HIS A 143 20.02 -1.25 6.29
N ALA A 144 20.18 -2.34 7.05
CA ALA A 144 20.85 -3.54 6.56
C ALA A 144 20.05 -4.19 5.42
N ALA A 145 18.72 -4.21 5.52
CA ALA A 145 17.83 -4.68 4.45
C ALA A 145 17.99 -3.84 3.17
N CYS A 146 17.99 -2.51 3.28
CA CYS A 146 18.24 -1.63 2.12
C CYS A 146 19.57 -1.94 1.44
N ARG A 147 20.66 -2.08 2.22
CA ARG A 147 21.98 -2.43 1.68
C ARG A 147 22.02 -3.79 0.98
N ARG A 148 21.33 -4.80 1.52
CA ARG A 148 21.21 -6.12 0.87
C ARG A 148 20.47 -6.04 -0.45
N VAL A 149 19.36 -5.31 -0.50
CA VAL A 149 18.58 -5.10 -1.71
C VAL A 149 19.43 -4.46 -2.81
N THR A 150 20.15 -3.39 -2.50
CA THR A 150 20.99 -2.69 -3.48
C THR A 150 22.24 -3.49 -3.85
N ALA A 151 22.84 -4.22 -2.91
CA ALA A 151 23.98 -5.13 -3.19
C ALA A 151 23.58 -6.29 -4.12
N ALA A 152 22.32 -6.72 -4.08
CA ALA A 152 21.77 -7.71 -5.00
C ALA A 152 21.30 -7.12 -6.34
N ALA A 153 21.58 -5.84 -6.60
CA ALA A 153 21.14 -5.09 -7.78
C ALA A 153 19.60 -5.06 -7.96
N LEU A 154 18.85 -5.22 -6.87
CA LEU A 154 17.40 -5.06 -6.86
C LEU A 154 17.03 -3.58 -6.71
N PRO A 155 16.01 -3.09 -7.44
CA PRO A 155 15.58 -1.71 -7.33
C PRO A 155 14.97 -1.41 -5.96
N LEU A 156 15.61 -0.50 -5.20
CA LEU A 156 15.18 -0.09 -3.86
C LEU A 156 14.29 1.16 -3.94
N GLU A 157 13.10 1.08 -3.38
CA GLU A 157 12.29 2.24 -3.01
C GLU A 157 12.31 2.42 -1.49
N VAL A 158 12.31 3.65 -1.03
CA VAL A 158 12.09 4.00 0.38
C VAL A 158 10.74 4.69 0.52
N THR A 159 9.99 4.34 1.57
CA THR A 159 8.79 5.09 1.93
C THR A 159 8.90 5.70 3.32
N PHE A 160 8.41 6.94 3.45
CA PHE A 160 8.37 7.70 4.69
C PHE A 160 6.95 8.20 4.94
N ALA A 161 6.35 7.78 6.06
CA ALA A 161 5.04 8.24 6.50
C ALA A 161 5.21 9.36 7.55
N PRO A 162 4.92 10.63 7.19
CA PRO A 162 5.12 11.76 8.11
C PRO A 162 4.09 11.72 9.24
N THR A 163 4.58 11.85 10.46
CA THR A 163 3.77 12.08 11.67
C THR A 163 4.39 13.21 12.47
N ARG A 164 3.67 13.69 13.48
CA ARG A 164 4.23 14.69 14.41
C ARG A 164 5.53 14.23 15.09
N ILE A 165 5.78 12.92 15.14
CA ILE A 165 6.94 12.32 15.79
C ILE A 165 8.21 12.48 14.96
N ASN A 166 8.10 12.27 13.62
CA ASN A 166 9.25 12.05 12.75
C ASN A 166 9.39 13.08 11.61
N ILE A 167 8.39 13.91 11.36
CA ILE A 167 8.35 14.78 10.17
C ILE A 167 9.55 15.73 10.05
N GLU A 168 10.13 16.15 11.17
CA GLU A 168 11.29 17.02 11.18
C GLU A 168 12.60 16.30 10.78
N GLU A 169 12.61 14.95 10.80
CA GLU A 169 13.75 14.15 10.34
C GLU A 169 13.78 13.91 8.83
N LEU A 170 12.76 14.39 8.09
CA LEU A 170 12.70 14.21 6.63
C LEU A 170 14.01 14.51 5.89
N PRO A 171 14.72 15.65 6.15
CA PRO A 171 15.96 15.94 5.42
C PRO A 171 17.01 14.84 5.60
N ALA A 172 17.18 14.35 6.83
CA ALA A 172 18.15 13.30 7.16
C ALA A 172 17.74 11.95 6.53
N VAL A 173 16.44 11.62 6.55
CA VAL A 173 15.92 10.38 5.94
C VAL A 173 16.07 10.41 4.41
N LEU A 174 15.89 11.55 3.75
CA LEU A 174 16.13 11.70 2.30
C LEU A 174 17.61 11.42 1.96
N GLU A 175 18.54 12.05 2.67
CA GLU A 175 19.98 11.82 2.48
C GLU A 175 20.35 10.35 2.79
N ARG A 176 19.74 9.76 3.80
CA ARG A 176 19.93 8.36 4.15
C ARG A 176 19.43 7.43 3.05
N ALA A 177 18.24 7.66 2.51
CA ALA A 177 17.68 6.87 1.42
C ALA A 177 18.56 6.91 0.17
N LYS A 178 19.05 8.11 -0.19
CA LYS A 178 20.03 8.30 -1.27
C LYS A 178 21.31 7.52 -1.02
N ALA A 179 21.90 7.65 0.17
CA ALA A 179 23.14 6.94 0.55
C ALA A 179 22.98 5.41 0.57
N LEU A 180 21.76 4.91 0.78
CA LEU A 180 21.41 3.49 0.70
C LEU A 180 21.14 3.01 -0.74
N GLY A 181 21.20 3.90 -1.73
CA GLY A 181 21.02 3.57 -3.14
C GLY A 181 19.55 3.45 -3.57
N ALA A 182 18.62 4.09 -2.86
CA ALA A 182 17.22 4.14 -3.31
C ALA A 182 17.11 4.91 -4.62
N PHE A 183 16.43 4.33 -5.62
CA PHE A 183 16.12 5.04 -6.85
C PHE A 183 14.86 5.90 -6.74
N ARG A 184 14.01 5.61 -5.73
CA ARG A 184 12.76 6.35 -5.49
C ARG A 184 12.50 6.52 -4.00
N PHE A 185 12.00 7.69 -3.64
CA PHE A 185 11.51 8.02 -2.31
C PHE A 185 10.02 8.35 -2.38
N ASN A 186 9.21 7.56 -1.67
CA ASN A 186 7.75 7.69 -1.64
C ASN A 186 7.32 8.37 -0.34
N THR A 187 6.49 9.40 -0.44
CA THR A 187 5.89 10.04 0.73
C THR A 187 4.58 10.74 0.37
N GLY A 188 3.86 11.22 1.38
CA GLY A 188 2.59 11.89 1.21
C GLY A 188 2.09 12.42 2.55
N LYS A 189 0.83 12.86 2.61
CA LYS A 189 0.19 13.20 3.87
C LYS A 189 -0.16 11.94 4.66
N LEU A 190 -0.14 12.04 6.00
CA LEU A 190 -0.61 10.96 6.87
C LEU A 190 -2.07 10.61 6.58
N MET A 191 -2.36 9.33 6.43
CA MET A 191 -3.71 8.84 6.19
C MET A 191 -4.45 8.61 7.51
N ARG A 192 -5.65 9.20 7.66
CA ARG A 192 -6.51 9.03 8.83
C ARG A 192 -7.29 7.71 8.79
N VAL A 193 -6.57 6.59 8.68
CA VAL A 193 -7.14 5.22 8.57
C VAL A 193 -6.46 4.29 9.56
N GLY A 194 -7.17 3.28 10.01
CA GLY A 194 -6.63 2.21 10.85
C GLY A 194 -6.11 2.70 12.21
N THR A 195 -4.90 2.30 12.59
CA THR A 195 -4.28 2.68 13.86
C THR A 195 -4.01 4.19 13.91
N ALA A 196 -3.62 4.81 12.79
CA ALA A 196 -3.43 6.25 12.70
C ALA A 196 -4.69 7.03 13.07
N ALA A 197 -5.86 6.58 12.60
CA ALA A 197 -7.12 7.25 12.91
C ALA A 197 -7.42 7.26 14.42
N ARG A 198 -7.14 6.15 15.12
CA ARG A 198 -7.33 6.06 16.58
C ARG A 198 -6.36 6.91 17.38
N ARG A 199 -5.22 7.25 16.79
CA ARG A 199 -4.15 8.04 17.43
C ARG A 199 -4.00 9.42 16.79
N TRP A 200 -4.97 9.86 15.98
CA TRP A 200 -4.87 11.02 15.11
C TRP A 200 -4.38 12.27 15.83
N GLY A 201 -4.97 12.62 16.96
CA GLY A 201 -4.59 13.81 17.72
C GLY A 201 -3.13 13.86 18.19
N SER A 202 -2.46 12.70 18.32
CA SER A 202 -1.04 12.62 18.69
C SER A 202 -0.10 12.45 17.50
N LEU A 203 -0.62 12.03 16.36
CA LEU A 203 0.20 11.71 15.17
C LEU A 203 0.11 12.75 14.07
N GLU A 204 -1.03 13.42 13.92
CA GLU A 204 -1.23 14.40 12.86
C GLU A 204 -0.20 15.53 12.95
N PRO A 205 0.63 15.76 11.93
CA PRO A 205 1.50 16.92 11.88
C PRO A 205 0.72 18.22 11.89
N THR A 206 1.29 19.24 12.51
CA THR A 206 0.69 20.57 12.48
C THR A 206 0.75 21.17 11.06
N PRO A 207 -0.12 22.16 10.73
CA PRO A 207 -0.04 22.86 9.44
C PRO A 207 1.35 23.45 9.17
N GLU A 208 2.03 23.95 10.20
CA GLU A 208 3.38 24.49 10.08
C GLU A 208 4.42 23.39 9.79
N GLN A 209 4.30 22.23 10.40
CA GLN A 209 5.14 21.08 10.07
C GLN A 209 4.95 20.61 8.64
N TYR A 210 3.70 20.52 8.16
CA TYR A 210 3.42 20.18 6.76
C TYR A 210 3.93 21.24 5.77
N ARG A 211 3.92 22.52 6.13
CA ARG A 211 4.49 23.58 5.30
C ARG A 211 6.00 23.39 5.13
N ARG A 212 6.75 23.19 6.25
CA ARG A 212 8.19 22.93 6.20
C ARG A 212 8.54 21.62 5.49
N PHE A 213 7.73 20.59 5.71
CA PHE A 213 7.84 19.31 5.02
C PHE A 213 7.79 19.51 3.49
N ARG A 214 6.79 20.24 2.99
CA ARG A 214 6.66 20.56 1.56
C ARG A 214 7.85 21.36 1.05
N GLU A 215 8.26 22.40 1.75
CA GLU A 215 9.42 23.21 1.36
C GLU A 215 10.72 22.39 1.28
N THR A 216 10.85 21.38 2.12
CA THR A 216 11.99 20.45 2.06
C THR A 216 11.91 19.56 0.83
N LEU A 217 10.73 19.01 0.51
CA LEU A 217 10.53 18.20 -0.69
C LEU A 217 10.76 19.00 -1.97
N ASP A 218 10.24 20.23 -2.03
CA ASP A 218 10.40 21.13 -3.20
C ASP A 218 11.87 21.47 -3.43
N ARG A 219 12.62 21.79 -2.36
CA ARG A 219 14.06 22.04 -2.45
C ARG A 219 14.83 20.79 -2.90
N HIS A 220 14.50 19.63 -2.34
CA HIS A 220 15.14 18.36 -2.70
C HIS A 220 14.88 18.02 -4.17
N SER A 221 13.64 18.12 -4.62
CA SER A 221 13.26 17.86 -6.01
C SER A 221 13.96 18.80 -7.02
N ALA A 222 14.32 20.01 -6.61
CA ALA A 222 14.99 20.98 -7.48
C ALA A 222 16.48 20.67 -7.72
N ILE A 223 17.11 19.89 -6.86
CA ILE A 223 18.57 19.63 -6.89
C ILE A 223 18.93 18.15 -7.01
N GLU A 224 17.98 17.25 -6.78
CA GLU A 224 18.23 15.81 -6.79
C GLU A 224 17.98 15.23 -8.20
N GLU A 225 18.99 14.59 -8.77
CA GLU A 225 18.92 14.01 -10.10
C GLU A 225 18.97 12.48 -10.10
N THR A 226 19.32 11.85 -8.96
CA THR A 226 19.61 10.41 -8.90
C THR A 226 18.50 9.59 -8.24
N MET A 227 17.67 10.22 -7.40
CA MET A 227 16.58 9.58 -6.70
C MET A 227 15.24 10.28 -7.03
N GLU A 228 14.34 9.55 -7.65
CA GLU A 228 12.99 10.06 -7.95
C GLU A 228 12.21 10.34 -6.68
N LEU A 229 11.64 11.53 -6.55
CA LEU A 229 10.74 11.89 -5.47
C LEU A 229 9.28 11.68 -5.89
N CYS A 230 8.63 10.66 -5.33
CA CYS A 230 7.21 10.40 -5.50
C CYS A 230 6.44 10.96 -4.30
N TYR A 231 5.94 12.18 -4.44
CA TYR A 231 5.18 12.86 -3.40
C TYR A 231 3.71 12.99 -3.76
N ILE A 232 2.83 12.49 -2.86
CA ILE A 232 1.38 12.67 -2.99
C ILE A 232 0.96 13.92 -2.19
N PRO A 233 0.68 15.06 -2.86
CA PRO A 233 0.48 16.35 -2.20
C PRO A 233 -0.91 16.52 -1.57
N PHE A 234 -1.82 15.61 -1.84
CA PHE A 234 -3.21 15.69 -1.41
C PHE A 234 -3.52 14.72 -0.26
N ASP A 235 -4.53 15.06 0.53
CA ASP A 235 -5.07 14.19 1.58
C ASP A 235 -6.03 13.13 1.02
N MET A 236 -6.55 12.29 1.91
CA MET A 236 -7.45 11.21 1.53
C MET A 236 -8.75 11.71 0.91
N ALA A 237 -9.27 12.85 1.37
CA ALA A 237 -10.51 13.42 0.83
C ALA A 237 -10.33 13.84 -0.64
N GLU A 238 -9.22 14.50 -0.95
CA GLU A 238 -8.87 14.85 -2.34
C GLU A 238 -8.57 13.60 -3.18
N GLY A 239 -7.86 12.61 -2.61
CA GLY A 239 -7.63 11.32 -3.27
C GLY A 239 -8.94 10.62 -3.62
N LEU A 240 -9.90 10.61 -2.70
CA LEU A 240 -11.21 10.01 -2.92
C LEU A 240 -12.02 10.80 -3.97
N ARG A 241 -11.95 12.13 -3.95
CA ARG A 241 -12.61 12.99 -4.97
C ARG A 241 -12.10 12.68 -6.37
N ARG A 242 -10.79 12.49 -6.52
CA ARG A 242 -10.16 12.07 -7.79
C ARG A 242 -10.63 10.68 -8.21
N SER A 243 -10.70 9.73 -7.29
CA SER A 243 -11.17 8.36 -7.57
C SER A 243 -12.65 8.31 -7.98
N VAL A 244 -13.50 9.20 -7.44
CA VAL A 244 -14.91 9.32 -7.88
C VAL A 244 -14.98 9.83 -9.33
N ALA A 245 -14.10 10.77 -9.69
CA ALA A 245 -14.05 11.32 -11.04
C ALA A 245 -13.44 10.33 -12.06
N ASP A 246 -12.28 9.75 -11.71
CA ASP A 246 -11.53 8.80 -12.53
C ASP A 246 -10.92 7.72 -11.62
N PRO A 247 -11.60 6.58 -11.45
CA PRO A 247 -11.13 5.48 -10.60
C PRO A 247 -9.79 4.92 -11.08
N PRO A 248 -8.88 4.53 -10.17
CA PRO A 248 -7.63 3.91 -10.56
C PRO A 248 -7.85 2.51 -11.15
N ALA A 249 -7.06 2.15 -12.16
CA ALA A 249 -7.06 0.80 -12.75
C ALA A 249 -6.36 -0.23 -11.84
N THR A 250 -6.70 -0.20 -10.56
CA THR A 250 -6.08 -1.00 -9.48
C THR A 250 -7.13 -1.71 -8.67
N LEU A 251 -6.95 -3.01 -8.44
CA LEU A 251 -7.72 -3.74 -7.44
C LEU A 251 -6.95 -3.81 -6.11
N LEU A 252 -7.64 -3.49 -5.03
CA LEU A 252 -7.15 -3.67 -3.66
C LEU A 252 -7.69 -5.00 -3.11
N VAL A 253 -6.86 -6.04 -3.10
CA VAL A 253 -7.22 -7.36 -2.58
C VAL A 253 -6.81 -7.44 -1.11
N LEU A 254 -7.78 -7.74 -0.25
CA LEU A 254 -7.63 -7.88 1.19
C LEU A 254 -7.15 -9.29 1.56
N PRO A 255 -6.64 -9.52 2.79
CA PRO A 255 -6.09 -10.81 3.20
C PRO A 255 -7.07 -11.99 3.07
N ASN A 256 -8.37 -11.72 3.17
CA ASN A 256 -9.42 -12.72 3.04
C ASN A 256 -9.99 -12.85 1.62
N GLY A 257 -9.32 -12.28 0.61
CA GLY A 257 -9.76 -12.37 -0.79
C GLY A 257 -10.82 -11.34 -1.20
N TRP A 258 -11.29 -10.51 -0.28
CA TRP A 258 -12.24 -9.46 -0.62
C TRP A 258 -11.58 -8.34 -1.43
N VAL A 259 -12.31 -7.79 -2.38
CA VAL A 259 -11.87 -6.67 -3.22
C VAL A 259 -12.45 -5.37 -2.70
N LYS A 260 -11.57 -4.50 -2.22
CA LYS A 260 -11.94 -3.20 -1.64
C LYS A 260 -12.03 -2.13 -2.73
N VAL A 261 -13.08 -1.31 -2.69
CA VAL A 261 -13.29 -0.28 -3.71
C VAL A 261 -12.28 0.86 -3.61
N ALA A 262 -12.01 1.34 -2.40
CA ALA A 262 -11.03 2.41 -2.15
C ALA A 262 -10.42 2.28 -0.76
N ALA A 263 -9.15 2.69 -0.60
CA ALA A 263 -8.48 2.68 0.71
C ALA A 263 -9.22 3.50 1.77
N ALA A 264 -9.84 4.60 1.35
CA ALA A 264 -10.56 5.56 2.19
C ALA A 264 -11.98 5.12 2.63
N LEU A 265 -12.54 4.07 2.03
CA LEU A 265 -13.92 3.62 2.25
C LEU A 265 -13.97 2.19 2.81
N PRO A 266 -15.00 1.82 3.59
CA PRO A 266 -15.14 0.46 4.11
C PRO A 266 -15.73 -0.54 3.11
N HIS A 267 -16.09 -0.11 1.91
CA HIS A 267 -16.84 -0.88 0.92
C HIS A 267 -15.95 -1.91 0.20
N VAL A 268 -16.44 -3.13 0.12
CA VAL A 268 -15.89 -4.22 -0.71
C VAL A 268 -16.94 -4.64 -1.74
N CYS A 269 -16.48 -4.90 -2.98
CA CYS A 269 -17.37 -5.13 -4.11
C CYS A 269 -17.35 -6.58 -4.62
N ALA A 270 -16.38 -7.40 -4.21
CA ALA A 270 -16.27 -8.80 -4.62
C ALA A 270 -15.53 -9.66 -3.58
N ASP A 271 -15.68 -10.97 -3.70
CA ASP A 271 -14.94 -11.99 -2.94
C ASP A 271 -14.31 -12.98 -3.92
N LEU A 272 -12.97 -12.96 -4.03
CA LEU A 272 -12.20 -13.83 -4.94
C LEU A 272 -12.24 -15.33 -4.57
N ARG A 273 -12.84 -15.69 -3.42
CA ARG A 273 -13.20 -17.08 -3.14
C ARG A 273 -14.41 -17.55 -3.92
N ALA A 274 -15.35 -16.65 -4.17
CA ALA A 274 -16.65 -16.95 -4.78
C ALA A 274 -16.71 -16.56 -6.26
N THR A 275 -15.93 -15.55 -6.66
CA THR A 275 -15.94 -14.99 -8.03
C THR A 275 -14.55 -14.99 -8.66
N GLY A 276 -14.48 -14.99 -9.99
CA GLY A 276 -13.23 -14.78 -10.73
C GLY A 276 -12.78 -13.32 -10.72
N LEU A 277 -11.53 -13.07 -11.11
CA LEU A 277 -10.97 -11.70 -11.16
C LEU A 277 -11.70 -10.83 -12.18
N ALA A 278 -12.12 -11.38 -13.32
CA ALA A 278 -12.90 -10.65 -14.33
C ALA A 278 -14.23 -10.14 -13.79
N GLU A 279 -14.94 -10.97 -13.03
CA GLU A 279 -16.20 -10.58 -12.38
C GLU A 279 -15.94 -9.56 -11.27
N ALA A 280 -14.88 -9.73 -10.48
CA ALA A 280 -14.48 -8.78 -9.47
C ALA A 280 -14.10 -7.41 -10.08
N TRP A 281 -13.46 -7.42 -11.25
CA TRP A 281 -13.15 -6.20 -12.00
C TRP A 281 -14.42 -5.49 -12.50
N MET A 282 -15.40 -6.24 -13.02
CA MET A 282 -16.69 -5.69 -13.39
C MET A 282 -17.42 -5.08 -12.17
N ALA A 283 -17.44 -5.79 -11.05
CA ALA A 283 -18.05 -5.30 -9.81
C ALA A 283 -17.35 -4.02 -9.30
N TYR A 284 -16.02 -3.95 -9.39
CA TYR A 284 -15.25 -2.75 -9.04
C TYR A 284 -15.63 -1.55 -9.91
N ARG A 285 -15.72 -1.72 -11.23
CA ARG A 285 -16.14 -0.65 -12.14
C ARG A 285 -17.58 -0.19 -11.85
N GLN A 286 -18.49 -1.16 -11.67
CA GLN A 286 -19.89 -0.88 -11.37
C GLN A 286 -20.05 -0.15 -10.03
N ALA A 287 -19.25 -0.48 -9.02
CA ALA A 287 -19.29 0.19 -7.73
C ALA A 287 -19.09 1.72 -7.84
N TRP A 288 -18.25 2.17 -8.76
CA TRP A 288 -18.01 3.60 -8.98
C TRP A 288 -19.15 4.34 -9.73
N HIS A 289 -20.15 3.60 -10.21
CA HIS A 289 -21.39 4.13 -10.78
C HIS A 289 -22.58 3.98 -9.82
N ASP A 290 -22.36 3.38 -8.63
CA ASP A 290 -23.40 3.20 -7.61
C ASP A 290 -23.63 4.49 -6.82
N ASP A 291 -24.89 4.98 -6.82
CA ASP A 291 -25.25 6.22 -6.17
C ASP A 291 -25.01 6.20 -4.66
N ALA A 292 -25.19 5.05 -3.99
CA ALA A 292 -24.98 4.92 -2.55
C ALA A 292 -23.48 5.00 -2.21
N LEU A 293 -22.61 4.39 -3.02
CA LEU A 293 -21.16 4.54 -2.87
C LEU A 293 -20.74 6.00 -3.07
N VAL A 294 -21.22 6.64 -4.15
CA VAL A 294 -20.89 8.04 -4.47
C VAL A 294 -21.35 8.97 -3.35
N ALA A 295 -22.56 8.76 -2.80
CA ALA A 295 -23.05 9.52 -1.65
C ALA A 295 -22.18 9.31 -0.40
N THR A 296 -21.76 8.07 -0.12
CA THR A 296 -20.85 7.78 1.01
C THR A 296 -19.48 8.43 0.80
N ALA A 297 -18.95 8.38 -0.43
CA ALA A 297 -17.72 9.05 -0.77
C ALA A 297 -17.82 10.58 -0.58
N ALA A 298 -18.93 11.20 -1.01
CA ALA A 298 -19.17 12.62 -0.80
C ALA A 298 -19.20 13.00 0.69
N GLN A 299 -19.80 12.17 1.55
CA GLN A 299 -19.76 12.37 3.01
C GLN A 299 -18.36 12.25 3.59
N ALA A 300 -17.58 11.27 3.13
CA ALA A 300 -16.20 11.09 3.60
C ALA A 300 -15.25 12.20 3.10
N ILE A 301 -15.54 12.80 1.95
CA ILE A 301 -14.85 13.97 1.42
C ILE A 301 -15.15 15.22 2.26
N ALA A 302 -16.40 15.36 2.73
CA ALA A 302 -16.83 16.50 3.53
C ALA A 302 -16.36 16.41 5.00
N ASP A 303 -16.17 15.18 5.52
CA ASP A 303 -15.74 14.91 6.89
C ASP A 303 -14.69 13.79 6.90
N ASP A 304 -13.41 14.17 7.01
CA ASP A 304 -12.27 13.27 6.99
C ASP A 304 -12.24 12.27 8.16
N SER A 305 -12.95 12.56 9.25
CA SER A 305 -13.07 11.65 10.39
C SER A 305 -13.76 10.32 10.01
N ARG A 306 -14.57 10.32 8.95
CA ARG A 306 -15.25 9.13 8.43
C ARG A 306 -14.29 8.09 7.87
N HIS A 307 -13.10 8.49 7.42
CA HIS A 307 -12.06 7.56 6.97
C HIS A 307 -11.59 6.61 8.08
N ALA A 308 -11.79 6.97 9.35
CA ALA A 308 -11.53 6.08 10.48
C ALA A 308 -12.33 4.76 10.42
N GLY A 309 -13.47 4.77 9.73
CA GLY A 309 -14.28 3.57 9.49
C GLY A 309 -13.80 2.67 8.34
N ALA A 310 -12.81 3.09 7.57
CA ALA A 310 -12.40 2.42 6.32
C ALA A 310 -11.85 0.99 6.52
N THR A 311 -11.49 0.60 7.73
CA THR A 311 -11.06 -0.77 8.08
C THR A 311 -12.19 -1.68 8.56
N ARG A 312 -13.42 -1.18 8.64
CA ARG A 312 -14.62 -1.96 8.99
C ARG A 312 -15.34 -2.37 7.71
N TRP A 313 -14.85 -3.40 7.07
CA TRP A 313 -15.28 -3.80 5.74
C TRP A 313 -16.69 -4.37 5.74
N HIS A 314 -17.46 -4.04 4.70
CA HIS A 314 -18.77 -4.63 4.42
C HIS A 314 -18.98 -4.77 2.92
N MET A 315 -19.61 -5.90 2.54
CA MET A 315 -19.93 -6.20 1.14
C MET A 315 -21.03 -5.28 0.63
N MET A 316 -20.82 -4.72 -0.56
CA MET A 316 -21.85 -3.95 -1.27
C MET A 316 -22.87 -4.89 -1.91
N THR A 317 -24.11 -4.45 -1.96
CA THR A 317 -25.13 -5.07 -2.82
C THR A 317 -25.19 -4.23 -4.10
N LEU A 318 -24.50 -4.70 -5.14
CA LEU A 318 -24.54 -4.05 -6.44
C LEU A 318 -25.80 -4.52 -7.19
N ALA A 319 -26.50 -3.59 -7.86
CA ALA A 319 -27.62 -3.94 -8.72
C ALA A 319 -27.12 -4.77 -9.91
N THR A 320 -27.69 -5.94 -10.09
CA THR A 320 -27.47 -6.74 -11.33
C THR A 320 -28.25 -6.06 -12.46
N HIS A 321 -27.54 -5.52 -13.44
CA HIS A 321 -28.11 -4.98 -14.67
C HIS A 321 -28.06 -6.01 -15.79
#